data_8a75abe09346d31a72aab782113847fa
#
_entry.id   8a75abe09346d31a72aab782113847fa
#
_cell.length_a   1.000
_cell.length_b   1.000
_cell.length_c   1.000
_cell.angle_alpha   90.00
_cell.angle_beta   90.00
_cell.angle_gamma   90.00
#
_symmetry.space_group_name_H-M   'P 1'
#
loop_
_entity.id
_entity.type
_entity.pdbx_description
1 polymer ?
#
loop_
_entity_poly.entity_id
_entity_poly.type
_entity_poly.pdbx_seq_one_letter_code
_entity_poly.pdbx_strand_id
1 'polypeptide(L)'
;PGFEAALALQGAHLVHFAPTGDNNWLWMSPTARFQPGVAIRGGIPVCWPWFGDPDRNPDTVKERIQTGTAHGFARTAQWSVDAIEESGGQVVIILALDANAGFPWTGQARASLTFRFRPDALSLQLTTHNTGEESLTITQALHTYLPTDNIGATQVYGFDHCHYLDTLDSWQRKSQTGRINFDGETDRIYQGAPDLDIHSPPHRYRLTAKGSQSTVVWNPGPEKAG
;
A
#
# COMPACT_ATOMS: atom_id res chain seq x y z
N PRO A 1 -6.26 -13.39 -20.88
CA PRO A 1 -5.32 -13.74 -19.80
C PRO A 1 -5.99 -14.42 -18.60
N GLY A 2 -7.33 -14.48 -18.51
CA GLY A 2 -8.03 -15.11 -17.38
C GLY A 2 -8.22 -14.21 -16.16
N PHE A 3 -8.05 -12.91 -16.32
CA PHE A 3 -8.30 -11.86 -15.32
C PHE A 3 -8.59 -10.53 -16.00
N GLU A 4 -9.12 -9.60 -15.20
CA GLU A 4 -9.26 -8.18 -15.54
C GLU A 4 -8.46 -7.33 -14.54
N ALA A 5 -7.83 -6.26 -15.01
CA ALA A 5 -7.13 -5.30 -14.16
C ALA A 5 -7.27 -3.88 -14.71
N ALA A 6 -7.33 -2.89 -13.83
CA ALA A 6 -7.32 -1.47 -14.18
C ALA A 6 -6.33 -0.69 -13.32
N LEU A 7 -5.49 0.09 -14.00
CA LEU A 7 -4.45 0.95 -13.42
C LEU A 7 -4.70 2.40 -13.80
N ALA A 8 -4.63 3.30 -12.84
CA ALA A 8 -4.50 4.72 -13.09
C ALA A 8 -3.01 5.10 -13.13
N LEU A 9 -2.57 5.80 -14.18
CA LEU A 9 -1.18 6.29 -14.26
C LEU A 9 -0.89 7.34 -13.17
N GLN A 10 -1.92 8.09 -12.74
CA GLN A 10 -1.78 8.87 -11.52
C GLN A 10 -1.62 7.93 -10.33
N GLY A 11 -0.49 8.04 -9.64
CA GLY A 11 -0.19 7.25 -8.47
C GLY A 11 0.29 5.83 -8.74
N ALA A 12 0.45 5.42 -9.99
CA ALA A 12 0.63 4.02 -10.37
C ALA A 12 -0.41 3.13 -9.65
N HIS A 13 -1.65 3.60 -9.60
CA HIS A 13 -2.66 3.14 -8.67
C HIS A 13 -3.45 1.97 -9.25
N LEU A 14 -3.30 0.78 -8.69
CA LEU A 14 -4.14 -0.36 -9.03
C LEU A 14 -5.53 -0.18 -8.39
N VAL A 15 -6.55 -0.05 -9.21
CA VAL A 15 -7.94 0.19 -8.76
C VAL A 15 -8.84 -1.05 -8.92
N HIS A 16 -8.45 -1.97 -9.78
CA HIS A 16 -9.21 -3.19 -10.03
C HIS A 16 -8.28 -4.35 -10.35
N PHE A 17 -8.56 -5.50 -9.78
CA PHE A 17 -8.02 -6.78 -10.17
C PHE A 17 -9.02 -7.88 -9.82
N ALA A 18 -9.44 -8.64 -10.82
CA ALA A 18 -10.37 -9.76 -10.65
C ALA A 18 -10.00 -10.91 -11.57
N PRO A 19 -9.84 -12.15 -11.10
CA PRO A 19 -9.89 -13.34 -11.92
C PRO A 19 -11.20 -13.40 -12.72
N THR A 20 -11.17 -14.01 -13.91
CA THR A 20 -12.37 -14.14 -14.74
C THR A 20 -13.49 -14.86 -13.98
N GLY A 21 -14.63 -14.18 -13.81
CA GLY A 21 -15.79 -14.71 -13.09
C GLY A 21 -15.74 -14.52 -11.57
N ASP A 22 -14.75 -13.81 -11.05
CA ASP A 22 -14.65 -13.43 -9.64
C ASP A 22 -14.94 -11.94 -9.44
N ASN A 23 -15.11 -11.52 -8.18
CA ASN A 23 -15.24 -10.13 -7.79
C ASN A 23 -13.88 -9.44 -7.70
N ASN A 24 -13.92 -8.09 -7.71
CA ASN A 24 -12.71 -7.30 -7.48
C ASN A 24 -12.06 -7.66 -6.13
N TRP A 25 -10.79 -8.03 -6.14
CA TRP A 25 -10.02 -8.32 -4.93
C TRP A 25 -9.67 -7.07 -4.11
N LEU A 26 -9.94 -5.89 -4.68
CA LEU A 26 -9.62 -4.62 -4.05
C LEU A 26 -10.91 -3.87 -3.73
N TRP A 27 -10.96 -3.24 -2.57
CA TRP A 27 -12.03 -2.33 -2.23
C TRP A 27 -11.75 -0.94 -2.82
N MET A 28 -12.80 -0.33 -3.40
CA MET A 28 -12.78 1.04 -3.87
C MET A 28 -13.87 1.84 -3.18
N SER A 29 -13.54 3.07 -2.75
CA SER A 29 -14.58 3.97 -2.24
C SER A 29 -15.57 4.31 -3.35
N PRO A 30 -16.89 4.23 -3.07
CA PRO A 30 -17.91 4.65 -4.04
C PRO A 30 -17.84 6.15 -4.37
N THR A 31 -17.14 6.93 -3.53
CA THR A 31 -16.89 8.37 -3.71
C THR A 31 -15.47 8.67 -4.18
N ALA A 32 -14.72 7.66 -4.64
CA ALA A 32 -13.35 7.84 -5.13
C ALA A 32 -13.31 8.86 -6.28
N ARG A 33 -12.36 9.80 -6.21
CA ARG A 33 -12.20 10.85 -7.22
C ARG A 33 -11.01 10.55 -8.10
N PHE A 34 -11.25 10.44 -9.40
CA PHE A 34 -10.23 10.28 -10.43
C PHE A 34 -9.89 11.64 -11.04
N GLN A 35 -9.26 12.50 -10.24
CA GLN A 35 -8.91 13.88 -10.62
C GLN A 35 -7.40 14.09 -10.44
N PRO A 36 -6.74 14.83 -11.36
CA PRO A 36 -5.32 15.15 -11.23
C PRO A 36 -5.00 15.78 -9.87
N GLY A 37 -3.95 15.27 -9.21
CA GLY A 37 -3.48 15.78 -7.92
C GLY A 37 -4.32 15.36 -6.70
N VAL A 38 -5.44 14.66 -6.89
CA VAL A 38 -6.28 14.14 -5.80
C VAL A 38 -6.01 12.66 -5.58
N ALA A 39 -5.69 12.27 -4.35
CA ALA A 39 -5.46 10.85 -4.03
C ALA A 39 -6.74 10.03 -4.23
N ILE A 40 -6.63 8.92 -4.95
CA ILE A 40 -7.73 7.96 -5.17
C ILE A 40 -7.91 7.14 -3.88
N ARG A 41 -9.14 7.03 -3.38
CA ARG A 41 -9.42 6.24 -2.16
C ARG A 41 -9.83 4.82 -2.50
N GLY A 42 -9.10 3.85 -1.96
CA GLY A 42 -9.26 2.42 -2.25
C GLY A 42 -8.13 1.87 -3.12
N GLY A 43 -8.26 0.64 -3.62
CA GLY A 43 -7.22 0.00 -4.42
C GLY A 43 -5.92 -0.19 -3.69
N ILE A 44 -4.80 0.14 -4.34
CA ILE A 44 -3.46 0.06 -3.74
C ILE A 44 -2.70 1.39 -3.96
N PRO A 45 -2.92 2.41 -3.12
CA PRO A 45 -2.12 3.64 -3.13
C PRO A 45 -0.65 3.36 -2.83
N VAL A 46 0.24 4.05 -3.55
CA VAL A 46 1.68 4.04 -3.31
C VAL A 46 2.04 5.17 -2.36
N CYS A 47 2.43 4.84 -1.12
CA CYS A 47 2.93 5.80 -0.16
C CYS A 47 4.45 5.90 -0.31
N TRP A 48 4.95 6.98 -0.89
CA TRP A 48 6.37 7.19 -1.21
C TRP A 48 6.64 8.70 -1.45
N PRO A 49 7.80 9.26 -1.12
CA PRO A 49 8.96 8.66 -0.44
C PRO A 49 8.90 8.70 1.09
N TRP A 50 7.74 9.03 1.66
CA TRP A 50 7.47 8.86 3.09
C TRP A 50 6.08 8.26 3.32
N PHE A 51 5.98 7.48 4.40
CA PHE A 51 4.73 6.89 4.87
C PHE A 51 4.19 7.65 6.09
N GLY A 52 2.89 7.80 6.20
CA GLY A 52 2.24 8.46 7.34
C GLY A 52 2.48 9.97 7.37
N ASP A 53 2.29 10.53 8.56
CA ASP A 53 2.53 11.93 8.86
C ASP A 53 4.03 12.26 8.70
N PRO A 54 4.42 13.34 7.97
CA PRO A 54 5.79 13.80 7.89
C PRO A 54 6.49 13.89 9.25
N ASP A 55 5.84 14.47 10.25
CA ASP A 55 6.42 14.70 11.58
C ASP A 55 6.71 13.41 12.37
N ARG A 56 6.12 12.29 11.94
CA ARG A 56 6.32 10.97 12.55
C ARG A 56 7.44 10.16 11.91
N ASN A 57 8.04 10.68 10.85
CA ASN A 57 9.15 10.02 10.18
C ASN A 57 10.48 10.26 10.91
N PRO A 58 11.52 9.42 10.69
CA PRO A 58 12.87 9.67 11.15
C PRO A 58 13.41 11.03 10.68
N ASP A 59 14.29 11.66 11.45
CA ASP A 59 14.85 12.98 11.12
C ASP A 59 15.49 13.01 9.72
N THR A 60 16.21 11.95 9.36
CA THR A 60 16.82 11.78 8.02
C THR A 60 15.82 11.74 6.86
N VAL A 61 14.56 11.43 7.13
CA VAL A 61 13.46 11.53 6.15
C VAL A 61 12.85 12.94 6.18
N LYS A 62 12.58 13.46 7.38
CA LYS A 62 11.97 14.78 7.57
C LYS A 62 12.79 15.91 6.95
N GLU A 63 14.11 15.86 7.09
CA GLU A 63 15.06 16.84 6.53
C GLU A 63 14.96 16.99 5.01
N ARG A 64 14.44 15.96 4.33
CA ARG A 64 14.24 15.97 2.88
C ARG A 64 12.85 16.49 2.45
N ILE A 65 11.90 16.60 3.38
CA ILE A 65 10.53 17.04 3.09
C ILE A 65 10.46 18.56 3.21
N GLN A 66 10.18 19.25 2.11
CA GLN A 66 10.00 20.71 2.12
C GLN A 66 8.60 21.11 2.57
N THR A 67 7.59 20.48 1.97
CA THR A 67 6.18 20.57 2.34
C THR A 67 5.50 19.27 1.97
N GLY A 68 4.44 18.89 2.65
CA GLY A 68 3.75 17.68 2.24
C GLY A 68 2.61 17.27 3.14
N THR A 69 1.75 16.48 2.56
CA THR A 69 0.68 15.77 3.25
C THR A 69 1.18 14.38 3.65
N ALA A 70 0.44 13.71 4.51
CA ALA A 70 0.70 12.32 4.85
C ALA A 70 0.85 11.44 3.60
N HIS A 71 1.71 10.43 3.68
CA HIS A 71 1.92 9.38 2.68
C HIS A 71 2.64 9.82 1.39
N GLY A 72 3.43 10.89 1.43
CA GLY A 72 4.21 11.32 0.28
C GLY A 72 3.39 11.84 -0.89
N PHE A 73 4.03 11.98 -2.02
CA PHE A 73 3.43 12.55 -3.23
C PHE A 73 3.21 11.52 -4.36
N ALA A 74 3.80 10.34 -4.28
CA ALA A 74 3.75 9.36 -5.37
C ALA A 74 2.32 8.99 -5.78
N ARG A 75 1.38 8.91 -4.82
CA ARG A 75 -0.03 8.57 -5.07
C ARG A 75 -0.83 9.63 -5.82
N THR A 76 -0.29 10.85 -5.95
CA THR A 76 -0.91 11.95 -6.69
C THR A 76 -0.11 12.37 -7.91
N ALA A 77 1.12 11.88 -8.05
CA ALA A 77 1.99 12.14 -9.18
C ALA A 77 1.59 11.33 -10.41
N GLN A 78 1.91 11.83 -11.59
CA GLN A 78 1.75 11.12 -12.86
C GLN A 78 2.96 10.21 -13.08
N TRP A 79 2.73 8.92 -13.25
CA TRP A 79 3.74 7.92 -13.58
C TRP A 79 3.76 7.63 -15.07
N SER A 80 4.90 7.25 -15.59
CA SER A 80 5.09 6.80 -16.96
C SER A 80 5.08 5.27 -17.05
N VAL A 81 4.67 4.76 -18.21
CA VAL A 81 4.79 3.33 -18.52
C VAL A 81 6.20 3.06 -19.04
N ASP A 82 6.96 2.22 -18.35
CA ASP A 82 8.29 1.77 -18.78
C ASP A 82 8.21 0.50 -19.64
N ALA A 83 7.36 -0.45 -19.28
CA ALA A 83 7.21 -1.68 -20.02
C ALA A 83 5.82 -2.33 -19.81
N ILE A 84 5.36 -3.04 -20.82
CA ILE A 84 4.22 -3.96 -20.75
C ILE A 84 4.65 -5.23 -21.48
N GLU A 85 4.56 -6.36 -20.80
CA GLU A 85 4.93 -7.68 -21.34
C GLU A 85 3.82 -8.69 -21.05
N GLU A 86 3.50 -9.53 -22.02
CA GLU A 86 2.57 -10.63 -21.85
C GLU A 86 3.25 -11.94 -22.27
N SER A 87 3.28 -12.92 -21.39
CA SER A 87 3.85 -14.23 -21.65
C SER A 87 3.29 -15.30 -20.72
N GLY A 88 2.94 -16.47 -21.24
CA GLY A 88 2.55 -17.63 -20.43
C GLY A 88 1.33 -17.40 -19.53
N GLY A 89 0.37 -16.55 -19.94
CA GLY A 89 -0.81 -16.22 -19.14
C GLY A 89 -0.54 -15.22 -18.01
N GLN A 90 0.67 -14.66 -17.96
CA GLN A 90 1.04 -13.57 -17.06
C GLN A 90 1.15 -12.27 -17.84
N VAL A 91 0.70 -11.16 -17.23
CA VAL A 91 0.96 -9.80 -17.70
C VAL A 91 1.86 -9.09 -16.68
N VAL A 92 2.92 -8.47 -17.15
CA VAL A 92 3.83 -7.64 -16.36
C VAL A 92 3.71 -6.20 -16.85
N ILE A 93 3.46 -5.26 -15.93
CA ILE A 93 3.44 -3.82 -16.21
C ILE A 93 4.44 -3.16 -15.29
N ILE A 94 5.31 -2.32 -15.85
CA ILE A 94 6.28 -1.53 -15.09
C ILE A 94 5.92 -0.06 -15.27
N LEU A 95 5.63 0.61 -14.17
CA LEU A 95 5.43 2.05 -14.11
C LEU A 95 6.58 2.70 -13.36
N ALA A 96 6.96 3.92 -13.74
CA ALA A 96 8.05 4.65 -13.13
C ALA A 96 7.72 6.11 -12.85
N LEU A 97 8.36 6.65 -11.82
CA LEU A 97 8.31 8.04 -11.40
C LEU A 97 9.74 8.55 -11.15
N ASP A 98 10.18 9.53 -11.91
CA ASP A 98 11.42 10.24 -11.69
C ASP A 98 11.18 11.44 -10.76
N ALA A 99 11.73 11.38 -9.56
CA ALA A 99 11.56 12.40 -8.52
C ALA A 99 12.88 13.18 -8.28
N ASN A 100 13.45 13.72 -9.35
CA ASN A 100 14.70 14.48 -9.29
C ASN A 100 14.47 15.99 -9.18
N ALA A 101 13.30 16.49 -9.58
CA ALA A 101 12.91 17.89 -9.49
C ALA A 101 11.39 18.05 -9.56
N GLY A 102 10.89 19.20 -9.08
CA GLY A 102 9.46 19.55 -9.21
C GLY A 102 8.55 18.93 -8.14
N PHE A 103 9.11 18.26 -7.13
CA PHE A 103 8.39 17.72 -5.99
C PHE A 103 8.79 18.46 -4.70
N PRO A 104 7.94 18.48 -3.66
CA PRO A 104 8.23 19.12 -2.38
C PRO A 104 9.20 18.28 -1.52
N TRP A 105 10.30 17.85 -2.11
CA TRP A 105 11.28 16.93 -1.57
C TRP A 105 12.66 17.19 -2.16
N THR A 106 13.70 17.15 -1.33
CA THR A 106 15.09 17.42 -1.75
C THR A 106 15.87 16.18 -2.13
N GLY A 107 15.29 14.99 -2.00
CA GLY A 107 15.91 13.76 -2.46
C GLY A 107 15.91 13.64 -3.98
N GLN A 108 16.74 12.77 -4.50
CA GLN A 108 16.79 12.42 -5.92
C GLN A 108 16.67 10.91 -6.06
N ALA A 109 15.59 10.46 -6.66
CA ALA A 109 15.35 9.04 -6.84
C ALA A 109 14.40 8.74 -8.00
N ARG A 110 14.51 7.53 -8.52
CA ARG A 110 13.53 6.92 -9.41
C ARG A 110 12.78 5.82 -8.65
N ALA A 111 11.48 5.94 -8.56
CA ALA A 111 10.62 4.86 -8.11
C ALA A 111 10.13 4.03 -9.30
N SER A 112 10.14 2.71 -9.20
CA SER A 112 9.56 1.79 -10.17
C SER A 112 8.59 0.87 -9.47
N LEU A 113 7.39 0.72 -10.02
CA LEU A 113 6.40 -0.24 -9.53
C LEU A 113 6.12 -1.28 -10.60
N THR A 114 6.52 -2.51 -10.30
CA THR A 114 6.28 -3.66 -11.16
C THR A 114 5.05 -4.41 -10.69
N PHE A 115 4.06 -4.52 -11.54
CA PHE A 115 2.88 -5.36 -11.36
C PHE A 115 3.08 -6.65 -12.12
N ARG A 116 2.74 -7.78 -11.48
CA ARG A 116 2.64 -9.08 -12.13
C ARG A 116 1.26 -9.66 -11.86
N PHE A 117 0.50 -9.78 -12.93
CA PHE A 117 -0.87 -10.28 -12.91
C PHE A 117 -0.91 -11.71 -13.44
N ARG A 118 -1.55 -12.58 -12.70
CA ARG A 118 -1.87 -13.96 -13.07
C ARG A 118 -3.31 -14.25 -12.67
N PRO A 119 -3.97 -15.24 -13.25
CA PRO A 119 -5.36 -15.57 -12.92
C PRO A 119 -5.60 -15.87 -11.43
N ASP A 120 -4.57 -16.33 -10.71
CA ASP A 120 -4.62 -16.78 -9.34
C ASP A 120 -3.79 -15.92 -8.37
N ALA A 121 -3.10 -14.90 -8.88
CA ALA A 121 -2.16 -14.12 -8.07
C ALA A 121 -1.92 -12.71 -8.61
N LEU A 122 -1.79 -11.79 -7.67
CA LEU A 122 -1.35 -10.41 -7.89
C LEU A 122 -0.06 -10.18 -7.11
N SER A 123 0.98 -9.66 -7.78
CA SER A 123 2.23 -9.27 -7.12
C SER A 123 2.60 -7.85 -7.50
N LEU A 124 2.99 -7.06 -6.49
CA LEU A 124 3.52 -5.70 -6.64
C LEU A 124 4.93 -5.63 -6.06
N GLN A 125 5.85 -4.99 -6.78
CA GLN A 125 7.21 -4.74 -6.31
C GLN A 125 7.54 -3.26 -6.50
N LEU A 126 7.62 -2.53 -5.39
CA LEU A 126 8.09 -1.14 -5.36
C LEU A 126 9.60 -1.13 -5.16
N THR A 127 10.31 -0.53 -6.11
CA THR A 127 11.77 -0.39 -6.09
C THR A 127 12.12 1.09 -6.11
N THR A 128 13.04 1.49 -5.24
CA THR A 128 13.60 2.84 -5.22
C THR A 128 15.06 2.79 -5.61
N HIS A 129 15.43 3.55 -6.63
CA HIS A 129 16.81 3.76 -7.03
C HIS A 129 17.21 5.19 -6.67
N ASN A 130 18.19 5.32 -5.77
CA ASN A 130 18.78 6.61 -5.46
C ASN A 130 19.60 7.09 -6.66
N THR A 131 19.19 8.23 -7.25
CA THR A 131 19.87 8.84 -8.40
C THR A 131 20.77 10.00 -8.01
N GLY A 132 20.75 10.38 -6.73
CA GLY A 132 21.63 11.40 -6.17
C GLY A 132 22.97 10.83 -5.69
N GLU A 133 23.87 11.72 -5.29
CA GLU A 133 25.21 11.37 -4.80
C GLU A 133 25.21 11.05 -3.30
N GLU A 134 24.25 11.59 -2.54
CA GLU A 134 24.13 11.40 -1.10
C GLU A 134 23.28 10.18 -0.73
N SER A 135 23.54 9.60 0.42
CA SER A 135 22.69 8.56 1.00
C SER A 135 21.25 9.05 1.19
N LEU A 136 20.28 8.23 0.82
CA LEU A 136 18.88 8.55 0.89
C LEU A 136 18.15 7.60 1.85
N THR A 137 17.48 8.18 2.84
CA THR A 137 16.56 7.44 3.71
C THR A 137 15.13 7.74 3.30
N ILE A 138 14.31 6.71 3.15
CA ILE A 138 12.89 6.81 2.83
C ILE A 138 12.07 5.91 3.75
N THR A 139 10.78 6.20 3.86
CA THR A 139 9.79 5.25 4.36
C THR A 139 8.72 5.06 3.30
N GLN A 140 8.26 3.84 3.08
CA GLN A 140 7.32 3.55 2.00
C GLN A 140 6.34 2.45 2.39
N ALA A 141 5.18 2.46 1.74
CA ALA A 141 4.19 1.40 1.88
C ALA A 141 3.35 1.24 0.60
N LEU A 142 2.89 0.02 0.37
CA LEU A 142 1.78 -0.29 -0.52
C LEU A 142 0.52 -0.44 0.34
N HIS A 143 -0.39 0.54 0.24
CA HIS A 143 -1.57 0.62 1.11
C HIS A 143 -2.75 -0.14 0.49
N THR A 144 -2.79 -1.45 0.68
CA THR A 144 -3.80 -2.30 0.07
C THR A 144 -5.13 -2.24 0.81
N TYR A 145 -6.20 -1.87 0.10
CA TYR A 145 -7.57 -1.93 0.60
C TYR A 145 -8.23 -3.24 0.17
N LEU A 146 -8.57 -4.08 1.13
CA LEU A 146 -9.28 -5.34 0.90
C LEU A 146 -10.78 -5.17 1.18
N PRO A 147 -11.66 -5.75 0.35
CA PRO A 147 -13.09 -5.70 0.59
C PRO A 147 -13.49 -6.57 1.78
N THR A 148 -14.53 -6.15 2.49
CA THR A 148 -15.19 -6.94 3.52
C THR A 148 -16.66 -6.59 3.57
N ASP A 149 -17.52 -7.60 3.61
CA ASP A 149 -18.97 -7.42 3.81
C ASP A 149 -19.29 -7.22 5.30
N ASN A 150 -18.43 -7.74 6.18
CA ASN A 150 -18.59 -7.64 7.62
C ASN A 150 -17.21 -7.62 8.31
N ILE A 151 -16.78 -6.44 8.73
CA ILE A 151 -15.50 -6.28 9.42
C ILE A 151 -15.44 -7.09 10.73
N GLY A 152 -16.53 -7.21 11.47
CA GLY A 152 -16.58 -8.01 12.70
C GLY A 152 -16.40 -9.51 12.48
N ALA A 153 -16.62 -10.01 11.24
CA ALA A 153 -16.33 -11.39 10.86
C ALA A 153 -14.93 -11.55 10.22
N THR A 154 -14.22 -10.45 9.98
CA THR A 154 -12.88 -10.48 9.39
C THR A 154 -11.83 -10.85 10.43
N GLN A 155 -10.92 -11.73 10.06
CA GLN A 155 -9.84 -12.23 10.92
C GLN A 155 -8.52 -12.22 10.17
N VAL A 156 -7.44 -11.81 10.85
CA VAL A 156 -6.08 -11.85 10.28
C VAL A 156 -5.21 -12.75 11.15
N TYR A 157 -4.60 -13.74 10.52
CA TYR A 157 -3.67 -14.69 11.12
C TYR A 157 -2.25 -14.39 10.63
N GLY A 158 -1.26 -14.70 11.45
CA GLY A 158 0.16 -14.56 11.14
C GLY A 158 0.92 -13.65 12.09
N PHE A 159 0.23 -12.86 12.92
CA PHE A 159 0.86 -11.93 13.87
C PHE A 159 0.97 -12.45 15.31
N ASP A 160 0.60 -13.71 15.58
CA ASP A 160 0.69 -14.24 16.93
C ASP A 160 2.11 -14.08 17.50
N HIS A 161 2.21 -13.60 18.74
CA HIS A 161 3.44 -13.21 19.43
C HIS A 161 4.24 -12.05 18.81
N CYS A 162 3.77 -11.43 17.73
CA CYS A 162 4.40 -10.22 17.18
C CYS A 162 4.15 -9.01 18.07
N HIS A 163 5.15 -8.13 18.15
CA HIS A 163 4.99 -6.83 18.78
C HIS A 163 4.45 -5.81 17.78
N TYR A 164 3.65 -4.86 18.29
CA TYR A 164 3.14 -3.75 17.51
C TYR A 164 3.10 -2.45 18.32
N LEU A 165 3.08 -1.33 17.61
CA LEU A 165 2.75 -0.02 18.14
C LEU A 165 1.27 0.22 17.89
N ASP A 166 0.52 0.58 18.94
CA ASP A 166 -0.90 0.94 18.87
C ASP A 166 -0.99 2.48 18.75
N THR A 167 -1.27 2.97 17.54
CA THR A 167 -1.28 4.43 17.31
C THR A 167 -2.45 5.11 17.99
N LEU A 168 -3.55 4.37 18.24
CA LEU A 168 -4.74 4.85 18.93
C LEU A 168 -4.57 4.90 20.45
N ASP A 169 -3.58 4.17 20.99
CA ASP A 169 -3.25 4.17 22.42
C ASP A 169 -1.86 4.79 22.65
N SER A 170 -1.72 6.06 22.25
CA SER A 170 -0.51 6.86 22.47
C SER A 170 0.79 6.18 22.01
N TRP A 171 0.73 5.39 20.94
CA TRP A 171 1.87 4.65 20.38
C TRP A 171 2.49 3.63 21.34
N GLN A 172 1.71 3.12 22.28
CA GLN A 172 2.20 2.11 23.21
C GLN A 172 2.60 0.82 22.47
N ARG A 173 3.71 0.23 22.90
CA ARG A 173 4.14 -1.07 22.41
C ARG A 173 3.35 -2.17 23.12
N LYS A 174 2.71 -3.01 22.31
CA LYS A 174 1.91 -4.15 22.75
C LYS A 174 2.36 -5.43 22.07
N SER A 175 1.83 -6.57 22.51
CA SER A 175 2.03 -7.88 21.88
C SER A 175 0.70 -8.43 21.42
N GLN A 176 0.67 -9.01 20.23
CA GLN A 176 -0.49 -9.70 19.70
C GLN A 176 -0.59 -11.10 20.30
N THR A 177 -1.77 -11.49 20.73
CA THR A 177 -2.08 -12.87 21.13
C THR A 177 -3.13 -13.43 20.18
N GLY A 178 -2.81 -14.53 19.53
CA GLY A 178 -3.67 -15.16 18.54
C GLY A 178 -3.93 -14.28 17.30
N ARG A 179 -5.08 -14.50 16.65
CA ARG A 179 -5.49 -13.74 15.47
C ARG A 179 -5.94 -12.32 15.81
N ILE A 180 -5.91 -11.45 14.82
CA ILE A 180 -6.55 -10.13 14.94
C ILE A 180 -8.04 -10.28 14.64
N ASN A 181 -8.87 -9.71 15.50
CA ASN A 181 -10.29 -9.44 15.27
C ASN A 181 -10.52 -7.93 15.31
N PHE A 182 -11.58 -7.46 14.68
CA PHE A 182 -11.89 -6.04 14.57
C PHE A 182 -13.17 -5.72 15.33
N ASP A 183 -13.01 -5.15 16.52
CA ASP A 183 -14.12 -4.73 17.39
C ASP A 183 -14.37 -3.21 17.32
N GLY A 184 -13.63 -2.50 16.48
CA GLY A 184 -13.69 -1.04 16.31
C GLY A 184 -12.55 -0.52 15.45
N GLU A 185 -12.26 0.78 15.57
CA GLU A 185 -11.11 1.39 14.90
C GLU A 185 -9.82 0.66 15.29
N THR A 186 -8.98 0.38 14.31
CA THR A 186 -7.70 -0.30 14.51
C THR A 186 -6.64 0.42 13.70
N ASP A 187 -5.52 0.75 14.32
CA ASP A 187 -4.34 1.31 13.65
C ASP A 187 -3.09 0.82 14.37
N ARG A 188 -2.50 -0.25 13.85
CA ARG A 188 -1.39 -0.98 14.48
C ARG A 188 -0.25 -1.18 13.52
N ILE A 189 0.96 -0.85 13.95
CA ILE A 189 2.19 -1.06 13.20
C ILE A 189 2.94 -2.25 13.80
N TYR A 190 2.85 -3.40 13.15
CA TYR A 190 3.55 -4.62 13.55
C TYR A 190 5.00 -4.59 13.12
N GLN A 191 5.90 -5.07 13.97
CA GLN A 191 7.30 -5.28 13.63
C GLN A 191 7.43 -6.57 12.80
N GLY A 192 8.04 -6.46 11.62
CA GLY A 192 8.16 -7.57 10.67
C GLY A 192 7.01 -7.65 9.67
N ALA A 193 7.17 -8.55 8.72
CA ALA A 193 6.21 -8.79 7.65
C ALA A 193 6.03 -10.31 7.46
N PRO A 194 5.34 -10.98 8.38
CA PRO A 194 5.05 -12.40 8.27
C PRO A 194 4.07 -12.67 7.13
N ASP A 195 4.01 -13.92 6.68
CA ASP A 195 2.92 -14.36 5.81
C ASP A 195 1.59 -14.28 6.58
N LEU A 196 0.58 -13.72 5.94
CA LEU A 196 -0.74 -13.51 6.54
C LEU A 196 -1.79 -14.33 5.81
N ASP A 197 -2.67 -14.96 6.58
CA ASP A 197 -3.92 -15.51 6.09
C ASP A 197 -5.08 -14.61 6.58
N ILE A 198 -5.78 -13.98 5.64
CA ILE A 198 -6.86 -13.03 5.89
C ILE A 198 -8.19 -13.69 5.51
N HIS A 199 -9.04 -13.88 6.50
CA HIS A 199 -10.38 -14.41 6.33
C HIS A 199 -11.38 -13.27 6.44
N SER A 200 -11.90 -12.84 5.31
CA SER A 200 -12.89 -11.76 5.18
C SER A 200 -14.07 -12.29 4.36
N PRO A 201 -15.03 -13.01 4.98
CA PRO A 201 -16.10 -13.66 4.24
C PRO A 201 -16.84 -12.72 3.27
N PRO A 202 -17.11 -13.17 2.04
CA PRO A 202 -16.88 -14.52 1.50
C PRO A 202 -15.43 -14.79 1.04
N HIS A 203 -14.52 -13.81 1.14
CA HIS A 203 -13.17 -13.86 0.61
C HIS A 203 -12.16 -14.47 1.58
N ARG A 204 -11.12 -15.06 1.02
CA ARG A 204 -9.89 -15.45 1.72
C ARG A 204 -8.70 -15.01 0.90
N TYR A 205 -7.73 -14.38 1.56
CA TYR A 205 -6.50 -13.93 0.94
C TYR A 205 -5.31 -14.52 1.67
N ARG A 206 -4.30 -14.92 0.93
CA ARG A 206 -2.95 -15.10 1.46
C ARG A 206 -2.09 -13.94 0.99
N LEU A 207 -1.51 -13.20 1.92
CA LEU A 207 -0.62 -12.09 1.65
C LEU A 207 0.78 -12.44 2.10
N THR A 208 1.75 -12.30 1.20
CA THR A 208 3.16 -12.48 1.50
C THR A 208 3.91 -11.20 1.16
N ALA A 209 4.90 -10.83 1.97
CA ALA A 209 5.71 -9.66 1.73
C ALA A 209 7.21 -9.99 1.87
N LYS A 210 8.02 -9.33 1.01
CA LYS A 210 9.48 -9.42 1.06
C LYS A 210 10.07 -8.02 1.04
N GLY A 211 11.15 -7.81 1.80
CA GLY A 211 11.82 -6.51 1.88
C GLY A 211 11.13 -5.49 2.80
N SER A 212 9.94 -5.79 3.32
CA SER A 212 9.27 -4.96 4.31
C SER A 212 9.80 -5.26 5.71
N GLN A 213 9.96 -4.22 6.53
CA GLN A 213 10.39 -4.34 7.93
C GLN A 213 9.23 -4.24 8.91
N SER A 214 8.06 -3.84 8.44
CA SER A 214 6.86 -3.69 9.24
C SER A 214 5.61 -3.93 8.39
N THR A 215 4.51 -4.21 9.07
CA THR A 215 3.18 -4.34 8.45
C THR A 215 2.19 -3.51 9.24
N VAL A 216 1.42 -2.68 8.54
CA VAL A 216 0.34 -1.89 9.16
C VAL A 216 -0.98 -2.62 8.96
N VAL A 217 -1.74 -2.75 10.05
CA VAL A 217 -3.13 -3.20 10.01
C VAL A 217 -4.00 -2.04 10.44
N TRP A 218 -4.82 -1.57 9.51
CA TRP A 218 -5.68 -0.41 9.69
C TRP A 218 -7.14 -0.73 9.34
N ASN A 219 -8.04 -0.28 10.20
CA ASN A 219 -9.48 -0.26 9.98
C ASN A 219 -10.03 1.07 10.51
N PRO A 220 -10.71 1.88 9.69
CA PRO A 220 -11.16 3.22 10.09
C PRO A 220 -12.27 3.22 11.15
N GLY A 221 -12.90 2.07 11.39
CA GLY A 221 -14.13 2.03 12.17
C GLY A 221 -15.31 2.69 11.45
N PRO A 222 -16.52 2.66 12.03
CA PRO A 222 -17.73 3.12 11.37
C PRO A 222 -17.76 4.64 11.12
N GLU A 223 -17.11 5.43 11.96
CA GLU A 223 -17.14 6.90 11.85
C GLU A 223 -16.31 7.45 10.69
N LYS A 224 -15.25 6.75 10.29
CA LYS A 224 -14.32 7.17 9.23
C LYS A 224 -14.43 6.34 7.95
N ALA A 225 -15.32 5.34 7.94
CA ALA A 225 -15.48 4.40 6.82
C ALA A 225 -16.24 5.01 5.61
N GLY A 226 -16.90 6.16 5.76
CA GLY A 226 -17.78 6.83 4.78
C GLY A 226 -17.11 7.28 3.47
#